data_638fa829630941edda86454966a0fbe5
#
_entry.id   638fa829630941edda86454966a0fbe5
#
_cell.length_a   1.000
_cell.length_b   1.000
_cell.length_c   1.000
_cell.angle_alpha   90.00
_cell.angle_beta   90.00
_cell.angle_gamma   90.00
#
_symmetry.space_group_name_H-M   'P 1'
#
loop_
_entity.id
_entity.type
_entity.pdbx_description
1 polymer ?
#
loop_
_entity_poly.entity_id
_entity_poly.type
_entity_poly.pdbx_seq_one_letter_code
_entity_poly.pdbx_strand_id
1 'polypeptide(L)'
;FNEFHASQIQFLKMLNIFSAEGKIFISSKVNMVNEIITVSQFVDECRFEIQKRYSALNKTSKLEDIIYFVSCIVYNIGYFSILKFHNIYENFWLDFKNVHYVQEDLHLLMDMLLNTLPSDQLCLDTHNITVKIIAKMLNYYEIERD
;
A
#
# COMPACT_ATOMS: atom_id res chain seq x y z
N PHE A 1 -4.26 2.16 -10.95
CA PHE A 1 -3.28 3.01 -10.26
C PHE A 1 -3.77 4.43 -9.96
N ASN A 2 -4.94 4.81 -10.44
CA ASN A 2 -5.55 6.08 -10.04
C ASN A 2 -5.74 6.16 -8.53
N GLU A 3 -5.99 5.02 -7.89
CA GLU A 3 -6.14 4.93 -6.43
C GLU A 3 -4.85 5.28 -5.68
N PHE A 4 -3.68 5.04 -6.26
CA PHE A 4 -2.41 5.39 -5.62
C PHE A 4 -2.27 6.90 -5.43
N HIS A 5 -2.42 7.66 -6.50
CA HIS A 5 -2.37 9.12 -6.41
C HIS A 5 -3.52 9.70 -5.60
N ALA A 6 -4.71 9.10 -5.73
CA ALA A 6 -5.86 9.51 -4.93
C ALA A 6 -5.60 9.35 -3.43
N SER A 7 -4.97 8.24 -3.02
CA SER A 7 -4.62 8.04 -1.61
C SER A 7 -3.57 9.02 -1.12
N GLN A 8 -2.56 9.37 -1.95
CA GLN A 8 -1.58 10.39 -1.61
C GLN A 8 -2.27 11.74 -1.31
N ILE A 9 -3.15 12.17 -2.20
CA ILE A 9 -3.88 13.43 -2.06
C ILE A 9 -4.80 13.38 -0.83
N GLN A 10 -5.49 12.26 -0.63
CA GLN A 10 -6.37 12.08 0.52
C GLN A 10 -5.59 12.19 1.83
N PHE A 11 -4.40 11.58 1.91
CA PHE A 11 -3.58 11.64 3.11
C PHE A 11 -3.12 13.07 3.42
N LEU A 12 -2.72 13.82 2.40
CA LEU A 12 -2.39 15.22 2.57
C LEU A 12 -3.56 16.02 3.15
N LYS A 13 -4.78 15.73 2.69
CA LYS A 13 -6.00 16.36 3.23
C LYS A 13 -6.25 15.95 4.69
N MET A 14 -6.07 14.68 5.00
CA MET A 14 -6.25 14.15 6.37
C MET A 14 -5.25 14.77 7.34
N LEU A 15 -4.03 15.09 6.87
CA LEU A 15 -3.02 15.79 7.64
C LEU A 15 -3.24 17.31 7.67
N ASN A 16 -4.21 17.81 6.93
CA ASN A 16 -4.52 19.24 6.79
C ASN A 16 -3.32 20.03 6.24
N ILE A 17 -2.62 19.46 5.26
CA ILE A 17 -1.55 20.13 4.51
C ILE A 17 -1.89 20.13 3.04
N PHE A 18 -1.45 21.17 2.31
CA PHE A 18 -1.83 21.36 0.90
C PHE A 18 -0.75 20.89 -0.07
N SER A 19 0.44 20.56 0.42
CA SER A 19 1.54 20.07 -0.41
C SER A 19 2.38 19.10 0.36
N ALA A 20 3.17 18.26 -0.36
CA ALA A 20 4.11 17.35 0.25
C ALA A 20 5.25 18.08 1.00
N GLU A 21 5.40 19.38 0.83
CA GLU A 21 6.43 20.20 1.51
C GLU A 21 6.05 20.57 2.95
N GLY A 22 4.80 20.37 3.36
CA GLY A 22 4.37 20.60 4.73
C GLY A 22 5.13 19.70 5.71
N LYS A 23 5.33 20.15 6.94
CA LYS A 23 6.03 19.36 7.97
C LYS A 23 5.09 18.36 8.61
N ILE A 24 5.53 17.11 8.67
CA ILE A 24 4.81 16.00 9.31
C ILE A 24 5.71 15.38 10.38
N PHE A 25 5.10 14.99 11.50
CA PHE A 25 5.77 14.28 12.60
C PHE A 25 4.98 13.02 12.95
N ILE A 26 5.62 12.07 13.64
CA ILE A 26 4.94 10.86 14.14
C ILE A 26 3.72 11.21 15.02
N SER A 27 3.82 12.30 15.75
CA SER A 27 2.75 12.80 16.62
C SER A 27 1.75 13.71 15.89
N SER A 28 1.96 13.99 14.61
CA SER A 28 1.02 14.81 13.83
C SER A 28 -0.36 14.16 13.82
N LYS A 29 -1.39 15.01 13.78
CA LYS A 29 -2.79 14.55 13.80
C LYS A 29 -3.24 14.16 12.41
N VAL A 30 -3.88 13.02 12.32
CA VAL A 30 -4.56 12.53 11.12
C VAL A 30 -6.06 12.64 11.38
N ASN A 31 -6.75 13.44 10.58
CA ASN A 31 -8.18 13.67 10.74
C ASN A 31 -8.97 12.58 10.01
N MET A 32 -9.48 11.63 10.77
CA MET A 32 -10.37 10.59 10.27
C MET A 32 -11.83 11.08 10.33
N VAL A 33 -12.72 10.33 9.69
CA VAL A 33 -14.16 10.74 9.64
C VAL A 33 -14.77 10.87 11.03
N ASN A 34 -14.49 9.93 11.93
CA ASN A 34 -15.10 9.86 13.27
C ASN A 34 -14.13 10.11 14.41
N GLU A 35 -12.84 10.29 14.14
CA GLU A 35 -11.82 10.42 15.17
C GLU A 35 -10.59 11.14 14.66
N ILE A 36 -9.75 11.57 15.58
CA ILE A 36 -8.42 12.12 15.27
C ILE A 36 -7.40 11.20 15.93
N ILE A 37 -6.48 10.69 15.13
CA ILE A 37 -5.40 9.80 15.60
C ILE A 37 -4.03 10.39 15.23
N THR A 38 -2.96 9.82 15.77
CA THR A 38 -1.60 10.22 15.38
C THR A 38 -1.18 9.50 14.10
N VAL A 39 -0.14 10.02 13.44
CA VAL A 39 0.47 9.35 12.28
C VAL A 39 0.91 7.94 12.66
N SER A 40 1.51 7.74 13.84
CA SER A 40 1.92 6.41 14.32
C SER A 40 0.75 5.43 14.38
N GLN A 41 -0.37 5.85 14.96
CA GLN A 41 -1.58 5.03 15.03
C GLN A 41 -2.14 4.74 13.64
N PHE A 42 -2.12 5.73 12.76
CA PHE A 42 -2.58 5.57 11.38
C PHE A 42 -1.77 4.51 10.62
N VAL A 43 -0.44 4.53 10.75
CA VAL A 43 0.43 3.53 10.12
C VAL A 43 0.09 2.13 10.64
N ASP A 44 -0.12 1.97 11.94
CA ASP A 44 -0.49 0.69 12.52
C ASP A 44 -1.83 0.18 11.98
N GLU A 45 -2.81 1.07 11.84
CA GLU A 45 -4.12 0.71 11.26
C GLU A 45 -3.99 0.28 9.79
N CYS A 46 -3.16 0.97 9.00
CA CYS A 46 -2.91 0.59 7.61
C CYS A 46 -2.29 -0.81 7.52
N ARG A 47 -1.30 -1.10 8.36
CA ARG A 47 -0.67 -2.43 8.40
C ARG A 47 -1.66 -3.51 8.81
N PHE A 48 -2.47 -3.22 9.80
CA PHE A 48 -3.51 -4.15 10.25
C PHE A 48 -4.51 -4.46 9.13
N GLU A 49 -4.94 -3.45 8.38
CA GLU A 49 -5.86 -3.63 7.27
C GLU A 49 -5.26 -4.52 6.18
N ILE A 50 -4.00 -4.29 5.81
CA ILE A 50 -3.32 -5.11 4.81
C ILE A 50 -3.19 -6.55 5.29
N GLN A 51 -2.78 -6.77 6.54
CA GLN A 51 -2.65 -8.11 7.11
C GLN A 51 -4.00 -8.85 7.18
N LYS A 52 -5.05 -8.14 7.53
CA LYS A 52 -6.40 -8.69 7.59
C LYS A 52 -6.84 -9.19 6.22
N ARG A 53 -6.60 -8.39 5.17
CA ARG A 53 -6.97 -8.77 3.80
C ARG A 53 -6.13 -9.92 3.29
N TYR A 54 -4.84 -9.93 3.60
CA TYR A 54 -3.98 -11.05 3.25
C TYR A 54 -4.45 -12.34 3.92
N SER A 55 -4.78 -12.29 5.21
CA SER A 55 -5.25 -13.45 5.97
C SER A 55 -6.59 -14.00 5.47
N ALA A 56 -7.37 -13.20 4.77
CA ALA A 56 -8.62 -13.62 4.17
C ALA A 56 -8.42 -14.40 2.85
N LEU A 57 -7.23 -14.33 2.25
CA LEU A 57 -6.93 -15.09 1.04
C LEU A 57 -6.69 -16.57 1.37
N ASN A 58 -7.26 -17.43 0.56
CA ASN A 58 -7.13 -18.87 0.70
C ASN A 58 -7.34 -19.55 -0.66
N LYS A 59 -7.32 -20.88 -0.68
CA LYS A 59 -7.47 -21.65 -1.92
C LYS A 59 -8.82 -21.50 -2.60
N THR A 60 -9.82 -20.87 -1.97
CA THR A 60 -11.12 -20.56 -2.59
C THR A 60 -11.16 -19.15 -3.16
N SER A 61 -10.12 -18.35 -2.94
CA SER A 61 -10.05 -16.98 -3.45
C SER A 61 -10.04 -16.94 -4.97
N LYS A 62 -10.75 -15.95 -5.50
CA LYS A 62 -10.87 -15.72 -6.94
C LYS A 62 -9.97 -14.57 -7.36
N LEU A 63 -9.88 -14.34 -8.66
CA LEU A 63 -9.13 -13.22 -9.23
C LEU A 63 -9.52 -11.88 -8.59
N GLU A 64 -10.80 -11.67 -8.36
CA GLU A 64 -11.33 -10.45 -7.73
C GLU A 64 -10.76 -10.22 -6.32
N ASP A 65 -10.65 -11.28 -5.54
CA ASP A 65 -10.11 -11.22 -4.18
C ASP A 65 -8.63 -10.81 -4.19
N ILE A 66 -7.88 -11.36 -5.14
CA ILE A 66 -6.47 -11.07 -5.32
C ILE A 66 -6.27 -9.62 -5.77
N ILE A 67 -7.05 -9.17 -6.75
CA ILE A 67 -7.04 -7.78 -7.23
C ILE A 67 -7.35 -6.83 -6.08
N TYR A 68 -8.34 -7.17 -5.27
CA TYR A 68 -8.73 -6.36 -4.13
C TYR A 68 -7.61 -6.24 -3.08
N PHE A 69 -6.91 -7.36 -2.83
CA PHE A 69 -5.77 -7.37 -1.93
C PHE A 69 -4.62 -6.50 -2.45
N VAL A 70 -4.24 -6.66 -3.72
CA VAL A 70 -3.16 -5.88 -4.33
C VAL A 70 -3.53 -4.39 -4.37
N SER A 71 -4.78 -4.07 -4.67
CA SER A 71 -5.27 -2.69 -4.64
C SER A 71 -5.18 -2.08 -3.24
N CYS A 72 -5.46 -2.87 -2.20
CA CYS A 72 -5.30 -2.43 -0.82
C CYS A 72 -3.83 -2.08 -0.50
N ILE A 73 -2.88 -2.89 -0.96
CA ILE A 73 -1.46 -2.60 -0.80
C ILE A 73 -1.11 -1.28 -1.50
N VAL A 74 -1.47 -1.15 -2.76
CA VAL A 74 -1.16 0.05 -3.57
C VAL A 74 -1.74 1.30 -2.93
N TYR A 75 -2.98 1.24 -2.45
CA TYR A 75 -3.64 2.35 -1.79
C TYR A 75 -2.89 2.78 -0.51
N ASN A 76 -2.52 1.84 0.32
CA ASN A 76 -1.83 2.14 1.58
C ASN A 76 -0.39 2.61 1.35
N ILE A 77 0.28 2.11 0.32
CA ILE A 77 1.61 2.60 -0.04
C ILE A 77 1.54 4.07 -0.49
N GLY A 78 0.42 4.50 -1.05
CA GLY A 78 0.20 5.91 -1.34
C GLY A 78 0.32 6.79 -0.09
N TYR A 79 -0.23 6.36 1.03
CA TYR A 79 -0.05 7.05 2.32
C TYR A 79 1.42 7.02 2.75
N PHE A 80 2.05 5.86 2.69
CA PHE A 80 3.43 5.67 3.14
C PHE A 80 4.44 6.45 2.29
N SER A 81 4.16 6.67 1.00
CA SER A 81 5.03 7.47 0.14
C SER A 81 5.12 8.92 0.62
N ILE A 82 4.03 9.47 1.10
CA ILE A 82 4.02 10.81 1.70
C ILE A 82 4.86 10.83 2.99
N LEU A 83 4.71 9.82 3.82
CA LEU A 83 5.51 9.71 5.06
C LEU A 83 7.00 9.54 4.76
N LYS A 84 7.35 8.72 3.78
CA LYS A 84 8.74 8.54 3.36
C LYS A 84 9.35 9.83 2.84
N PHE A 85 8.62 10.59 2.06
CA PHE A 85 9.08 11.90 1.57
C PHE A 85 9.46 12.84 2.72
N HIS A 86 8.76 12.74 3.86
CA HIS A 86 9.03 13.54 5.06
C HIS A 86 10.00 12.88 6.04
N ASN A 87 10.64 11.78 5.66
CA ASN A 87 11.59 11.03 6.50
C ASN A 87 11.03 10.61 7.86
N ILE A 88 9.73 10.38 7.96
CA ILE A 88 9.08 10.07 9.24
C ILE A 88 9.20 8.59 9.58
N TYR A 89 9.27 7.72 8.59
CA TYR A 89 9.23 6.29 8.83
C TYR A 89 10.13 5.56 7.85
N GLU A 90 10.93 4.64 8.37
CA GLU A 90 12.01 4.00 7.63
C GLU A 90 11.67 2.59 7.16
N ASN A 91 10.76 1.89 7.84
CA ASN A 91 10.45 0.50 7.53
C ASN A 91 8.98 0.32 7.17
N PHE A 92 8.69 0.42 5.88
CA PHE A 92 7.35 0.16 5.34
C PHE A 92 7.19 -1.26 4.82
N TRP A 93 8.20 -2.10 4.98
CA TRP A 93 8.15 -3.47 4.49
C TRP A 93 7.10 -4.26 5.27
N LEU A 94 6.26 -4.92 4.53
CA LEU A 94 5.22 -5.77 5.07
C LEU A 94 5.75 -7.20 5.10
N ASP A 95 5.62 -7.84 6.26
CA ASP A 95 6.04 -9.21 6.44
C ASP A 95 4.82 -10.11 6.28
N PHE A 96 4.74 -10.78 5.13
CA PHE A 96 3.69 -11.75 4.86
C PHE A 96 4.25 -13.16 4.92
N LYS A 97 3.69 -13.98 5.78
CA LYS A 97 4.03 -15.40 5.79
C LYS A 97 3.57 -16.03 4.48
N ASN A 98 4.40 -16.88 3.91
CA ASN A 98 4.10 -17.66 2.70
C ASN A 98 3.93 -16.87 1.39
N VAL A 99 4.41 -15.63 1.32
CA VAL A 99 4.43 -14.88 0.05
C VAL A 99 5.79 -14.88 -0.63
N HIS A 100 6.67 -15.81 -0.26
CA HIS A 100 8.01 -15.90 -0.83
C HIS A 100 8.00 -15.97 -2.37
N TYR A 101 6.96 -16.54 -2.98
CA TYR A 101 6.82 -16.65 -4.43
C TYR A 101 6.59 -15.32 -5.15
N VAL A 102 6.18 -14.26 -4.43
CA VAL A 102 6.00 -12.91 -4.99
C VAL A 102 6.74 -11.83 -4.19
N GLN A 103 7.53 -12.23 -3.20
CA GLN A 103 8.16 -11.29 -2.28
C GLN A 103 9.06 -10.29 -3.01
N GLU A 104 9.88 -10.74 -3.94
CA GLU A 104 10.77 -9.85 -4.70
C GLU A 104 9.98 -8.86 -5.54
N ASP A 105 8.92 -9.33 -6.20
CA ASP A 105 8.07 -8.47 -7.03
C ASP A 105 7.31 -7.45 -6.18
N LEU A 106 6.81 -7.86 -5.00
CA LEU A 106 6.16 -6.95 -4.05
C LEU A 106 7.14 -5.88 -3.54
N HIS A 107 8.35 -6.27 -3.16
CA HIS A 107 9.38 -5.32 -2.72
C HIS A 107 9.72 -4.33 -3.82
N LEU A 108 9.87 -4.79 -5.05
CA LEU A 108 10.16 -3.93 -6.18
C LEU A 108 9.02 -2.93 -6.44
N LEU A 109 7.77 -3.40 -6.42
CA LEU A 109 6.60 -2.54 -6.57
C LEU A 109 6.54 -1.50 -5.46
N MET A 110 6.73 -1.91 -4.22
CA MET A 110 6.71 -1.00 -3.07
C MET A 110 7.79 0.06 -3.19
N ASP A 111 9.01 -0.33 -3.56
CA ASP A 111 10.11 0.60 -3.75
C ASP A 111 9.78 1.67 -4.81
N MET A 112 9.23 1.24 -5.93
CA MET A 112 8.86 2.15 -7.01
C MET A 112 7.79 3.13 -6.56
N LEU A 113 6.75 2.64 -5.88
CA LEU A 113 5.63 3.47 -5.42
C LEU A 113 6.03 4.41 -4.28
N LEU A 114 6.86 3.94 -3.33
CA LEU A 114 7.33 4.77 -2.23
C LEU A 114 8.16 5.96 -2.69
N ASN A 115 8.77 5.87 -3.86
CA ASN A 115 9.57 6.95 -4.45
C ASN A 115 8.79 7.81 -5.44
N THR A 116 7.48 7.63 -5.55
CA THR A 116 6.61 8.37 -6.49
C THR A 116 5.85 9.47 -5.75
N LEU A 117 6.04 10.72 -6.18
CA LEU A 117 5.33 11.87 -5.63
C LEU A 117 3.94 12.04 -6.30
N PRO A 118 3.03 12.82 -5.68
CA PRO A 118 1.69 13.03 -6.25
C PRO A 118 1.68 13.66 -7.65
N SER A 119 2.73 14.40 -8.01
CA SER A 119 2.87 15.02 -9.34
C SER A 119 3.53 14.11 -10.37
N ASP A 120 4.11 12.98 -9.95
CA ASP A 120 4.82 12.08 -10.83
C ASP A 120 3.86 11.17 -11.59
N GLN A 121 4.23 10.79 -12.79
CA GLN A 121 3.53 9.75 -13.53
C GLN A 121 4.08 8.38 -13.16
N LEU A 122 3.19 7.39 -13.07
CA LEU A 122 3.58 6.01 -12.88
C LEU A 122 4.10 5.43 -14.21
N CYS A 123 5.25 4.76 -14.15
CA CYS A 123 5.85 4.16 -15.34
C CYS A 123 5.15 2.84 -15.71
N LEU A 124 5.35 2.40 -16.95
CA LEU A 124 4.79 1.15 -17.43
C LEU A 124 5.27 -0.06 -16.63
N ASP A 125 6.51 -0.02 -16.14
CA ASP A 125 7.08 -1.11 -15.33
C ASP A 125 6.27 -1.36 -14.05
N THR A 126 5.74 -0.31 -13.45
CA THR A 126 4.88 -0.42 -12.26
C THR A 126 3.62 -1.23 -12.57
N HIS A 127 2.98 -0.95 -13.70
CA HIS A 127 1.80 -1.70 -14.15
C HIS A 127 2.17 -3.16 -14.47
N ASN A 128 3.28 -3.38 -15.16
CA ASN A 128 3.73 -4.73 -15.54
C ASN A 128 4.03 -5.59 -14.31
N ILE A 129 4.69 -5.03 -13.30
CA ILE A 129 4.99 -5.75 -12.06
C ILE A 129 3.70 -6.08 -11.31
N THR A 130 2.74 -5.17 -11.28
CA THR A 130 1.45 -5.40 -10.63
C THR A 130 0.69 -6.56 -11.30
N VAL A 131 0.64 -6.57 -12.62
CA VAL A 131 0.01 -7.67 -13.38
C VAL A 131 0.73 -8.99 -13.08
N LYS A 132 2.06 -8.98 -13.05
CA LYS A 132 2.86 -10.15 -12.74
C LYS A 132 2.57 -10.70 -11.34
N ILE A 133 2.45 -9.83 -10.34
CA ILE A 133 2.10 -10.22 -8.96
C ILE A 133 0.73 -10.89 -8.94
N ILE A 134 -0.27 -10.28 -9.55
CA ILE A 134 -1.63 -10.81 -9.62
C ILE A 134 -1.63 -12.18 -10.27
N ALA A 135 -0.95 -12.33 -11.40
CA ALA A 135 -0.87 -13.59 -12.13
C ALA A 135 -0.21 -14.70 -11.29
N LYS A 136 0.89 -14.39 -10.61
CA LYS A 136 1.57 -15.34 -9.74
C LYS A 136 0.70 -15.76 -8.56
N MET A 137 -0.02 -14.83 -7.94
CA MET A 137 -0.91 -15.13 -6.81
C MET A 137 -2.08 -15.99 -7.27
N LEU A 138 -2.69 -15.67 -8.40
CA LEU A 138 -3.79 -16.46 -8.95
C LEU A 138 -3.32 -17.90 -9.21
N ASN A 139 -2.17 -18.06 -9.84
CA ASN A 139 -1.62 -19.37 -10.14
C ASN A 139 -1.32 -20.17 -8.86
N TYR A 140 -0.77 -19.52 -7.84
CA TYR A 140 -0.50 -20.15 -6.55
C TYR A 140 -1.78 -20.71 -5.91
N TYR A 141 -2.83 -19.91 -5.84
CA TYR A 141 -4.09 -20.33 -5.22
C TYR A 141 -4.83 -21.36 -6.08
N GLU A 142 -4.70 -21.32 -7.39
CA GLU A 142 -5.26 -22.36 -8.27
C GLU A 142 -4.60 -23.72 -8.04
N ILE A 143 -3.28 -23.74 -7.87
CA ILE A 143 -2.54 -24.97 -7.56
C ILE A 143 -2.97 -25.52 -6.18
N GLU A 144 -3.13 -24.66 -5.19
CA GLU A 144 -3.54 -25.05 -3.85
C GLU A 144 -4.97 -25.64 -3.82
N ARG A 145 -5.82 -25.37 -4.83
CA ARG A 145 -7.15 -25.96 -4.91
C ARG A 145 -7.16 -27.41 -5.32
N ASP A 146 -6.16 -27.83 -6.05
CA ASP A 146 -6.01 -29.19 -6.54
C ASP A 146 -5.28 -30.06 -5.48
#